data_017c19e7170450e3b62cf706d315440b
#
_entry.id   017c19e7170450e3b62cf706d315440b
#
_cell.length_a   1.000
_cell.length_b   1.000
_cell.length_c   1.000
_cell.angle_alpha   90.00
_cell.angle_beta   90.00
_cell.angle_gamma   90.00
#
_symmetry.space_group_name_H-M   'P 1'
#
loop_
_entity.id
_entity.type
_entity.pdbx_description
1 polymer ?
#
loop_
_entity_poly.entity_id
_entity_poly.type
_entity_poly.pdbx_seq_one_letter_code
_entity_poly.pdbx_strand_id
1 'polypeptide(L)'
;MKVFLLGGYGKTGLPAARLLAQSDLVTEIAIAGRSLEREEKAAIEIGEKAIPVHADGTDQQKLTPLLAGYDVIMNAAYNDTVLPTIRAAIRAGTHYCDLSWGDVLEPALQLGSEAETAGITAIVATGISPCISNLMGVHVARQLEEVEQLQIGRADVFDFATGGELTPQQWLMDPKESFTALLKFRSYFEWQLKVQHDKGLRTVLDYQDGQWVELDPIRNGLDVPHLEKGTMHLYPYVSTVDYWGMLPLDLAKVSPVEIWFSPFPPQLNAVLREKALLMLEGQIDPDTLLSSFYTTIERDPHSWLTLPDDFVLFSKMWVRAVGRKEGRAARYSCWFTAPMWKVGGYFLTSVALVAAGRTILRGEVQARGVIHAEKAFEPQSFFDEVVAVLPEPLPDGKLIDESFEWLE
;
A
#
# COMPACT_ATOMS: atom_id res chain seq x y z
N MET A 1 -23.92 11.54 -1.36
CA MET A 1 -23.22 11.24 -0.10
C MET A 1 -22.04 12.18 0.08
N LYS A 2 -21.67 12.46 1.32
CA LYS A 2 -20.62 13.42 1.67
C LYS A 2 -19.37 12.71 2.17
N VAL A 3 -18.23 13.10 1.65
CA VAL A 3 -16.91 12.52 1.97
C VAL A 3 -16.04 13.58 2.65
N PHE A 4 -15.47 13.25 3.79
CA PHE A 4 -14.44 14.05 4.43
C PHE A 4 -13.08 13.47 4.08
N LEU A 5 -12.30 14.13 3.22
CA LEU A 5 -11.00 13.65 2.74
C LEU A 5 -9.87 14.37 3.47
N LEU A 6 -9.37 13.75 4.54
CA LEU A 6 -8.24 14.25 5.29
C LEU A 6 -6.93 14.02 4.52
N GLY A 7 -6.11 15.06 4.37
CA GLY A 7 -4.94 15.03 3.49
C GLY A 7 -5.30 15.23 2.00
N GLY A 8 -6.49 15.77 1.71
CA GLY A 8 -7.08 15.85 0.38
C GLY A 8 -6.32 16.66 -0.67
N TYR A 9 -5.30 17.41 -0.30
CA TYR A 9 -4.37 18.10 -1.21
C TYR A 9 -2.98 17.46 -1.30
N GLY A 10 -2.80 16.28 -0.68
CA GLY A 10 -1.55 15.52 -0.71
C GLY A 10 -1.35 14.72 -2.00
N LYS A 11 -0.18 14.08 -2.14
CA LYS A 11 0.17 13.28 -3.33
C LYS A 11 -0.84 12.15 -3.60
N THR A 12 -1.44 11.58 -2.56
CA THR A 12 -2.49 10.55 -2.66
C THR A 12 -3.89 11.16 -2.56
N GLY A 13 -4.08 12.18 -1.70
CA GLY A 13 -5.39 12.77 -1.46
C GLY A 13 -5.94 13.52 -2.67
N LEU A 14 -5.12 14.30 -3.38
CA LEU A 14 -5.60 15.08 -4.52
C LEU A 14 -6.06 14.20 -5.70
N PRO A 15 -5.36 13.16 -6.11
CA PRO A 15 -5.90 12.19 -7.05
C PRO A 15 -7.18 11.51 -6.56
N ALA A 16 -7.26 11.15 -5.26
CA ALA A 16 -8.49 10.60 -4.69
C ALA A 16 -9.67 11.58 -4.79
N ALA A 17 -9.44 12.87 -4.50
CA ALA A 17 -10.46 13.91 -4.66
C ALA A 17 -10.97 14.01 -6.10
N ARG A 18 -10.07 13.96 -7.10
CA ARG A 18 -10.45 13.98 -8.52
C ARG A 18 -11.33 12.78 -8.90
N LEU A 19 -10.97 11.58 -8.43
CA LEU A 19 -11.74 10.36 -8.67
C LEU A 19 -13.11 10.40 -7.98
N LEU A 20 -13.18 10.90 -6.74
CA LEU A 20 -14.44 11.07 -6.01
C LEU A 20 -15.37 12.10 -6.69
N ALA A 21 -14.82 13.18 -7.25
CA ALA A 21 -15.60 14.19 -7.94
C ALA A 21 -16.30 13.65 -9.21
N GLN A 22 -15.72 12.63 -9.83
CA GLN A 22 -16.31 11.94 -11.00
C GLN A 22 -17.41 10.93 -10.61
N SER A 23 -17.52 10.59 -9.32
CA SER A 23 -18.50 9.60 -8.86
C SER A 23 -19.87 10.22 -8.63
N ASP A 24 -20.92 9.62 -9.22
CA ASP A 24 -22.32 10.04 -8.98
C ASP A 24 -22.79 9.78 -7.55
N LEU A 25 -22.11 8.89 -6.82
CA LEU A 25 -22.39 8.61 -5.41
C LEU A 25 -22.03 9.80 -4.51
N VAL A 26 -21.08 10.63 -4.91
CA VAL A 26 -20.51 11.70 -4.10
C VAL A 26 -21.08 13.05 -4.50
N THR A 27 -21.68 13.75 -3.55
CA THR A 27 -22.28 15.07 -3.73
C THR A 27 -21.43 16.19 -3.12
N GLU A 28 -20.59 15.89 -2.13
CA GLU A 28 -19.72 16.84 -1.47
C GLU A 28 -18.42 16.16 -1.00
N ILE A 29 -17.30 16.86 -1.18
CA ILE A 29 -15.97 16.42 -0.74
C ILE A 29 -15.33 17.54 0.08
N ALA A 30 -15.17 17.34 1.38
CA ALA A 30 -14.32 18.21 2.18
C ALA A 30 -12.86 17.94 1.87
N ILE A 31 -12.16 18.88 1.29
CA ILE A 31 -10.70 18.84 1.12
C ILE A 31 -10.07 19.34 2.41
N ALA A 32 -9.65 18.39 3.27
CA ALA A 32 -9.25 18.70 4.62
C ALA A 32 -7.74 18.54 4.87
N GLY A 33 -7.17 19.41 5.69
CA GLY A 33 -5.77 19.37 6.09
C GLY A 33 -5.37 20.57 6.96
N ARG A 34 -4.07 20.85 7.06
CA ARG A 34 -3.51 21.89 7.94
C ARG A 34 -3.14 23.20 7.24
N SER A 35 -3.46 23.36 5.97
CA SER A 35 -3.12 24.54 5.19
C SER A 35 -4.30 25.01 4.37
N LEU A 36 -5.00 26.03 4.89
CA LEU A 36 -6.19 26.59 4.25
C LEU A 36 -5.93 26.99 2.79
N GLU A 37 -4.79 27.62 2.51
CA GLU A 37 -4.39 27.99 1.15
C GLU A 37 -4.34 26.78 0.18
N ARG A 38 -3.77 25.67 0.64
CA ARG A 38 -3.69 24.43 -0.18
C ARG A 38 -5.04 23.74 -0.32
N GLU A 39 -5.87 23.80 0.70
CA GLU A 39 -7.24 23.30 0.70
C GLU A 39 -8.09 24.06 -0.31
N GLU A 40 -8.05 25.42 -0.26
CA GLU A 40 -8.75 26.28 -1.20
C GLU A 40 -8.29 26.04 -2.65
N LYS A 41 -6.97 25.99 -2.87
CA LYS A 41 -6.41 25.72 -4.19
C LYS A 41 -6.90 24.37 -4.73
N ALA A 42 -6.86 23.31 -3.91
CA ALA A 42 -7.30 21.99 -4.32
C ALA A 42 -8.83 21.96 -4.54
N ALA A 43 -9.62 22.61 -3.70
CA ALA A 43 -11.06 22.69 -3.90
C ALA A 43 -11.45 23.41 -5.20
N ILE A 44 -10.77 24.51 -5.53
CA ILE A 44 -10.96 25.20 -6.83
C ILE A 44 -10.64 24.28 -8.00
N GLU A 45 -9.55 23.51 -7.91
CA GLU A 45 -9.14 22.58 -8.96
C GLU A 45 -10.16 21.44 -9.16
N ILE A 46 -10.70 20.91 -8.08
CA ILE A 46 -11.69 19.80 -8.10
C ILE A 46 -13.07 20.29 -8.58
N GLY A 47 -13.45 21.51 -8.25
CA GLY A 47 -14.69 22.13 -8.71
C GLY A 47 -15.85 22.02 -7.72
N GLU A 48 -17.09 22.10 -8.23
CA GLU A 48 -18.32 22.37 -7.46
C GLU A 48 -18.60 21.41 -6.29
N LYS A 49 -18.12 20.17 -6.35
CA LYS A 49 -18.32 19.20 -5.26
C LYS A 49 -17.35 19.38 -4.10
N ALA A 50 -16.28 20.15 -4.28
CA ALA A 50 -15.22 20.28 -3.29
C ALA A 50 -15.37 21.55 -2.44
N ILE A 51 -15.20 21.40 -1.14
CA ILE A 51 -15.14 22.50 -0.18
C ILE A 51 -13.84 22.43 0.63
N PRO A 52 -13.15 23.57 0.86
CA PRO A 52 -11.97 23.58 1.71
C PRO A 52 -12.37 23.50 3.19
N VAL A 53 -11.70 22.64 3.96
CA VAL A 53 -11.92 22.50 5.39
C VAL A 53 -10.60 22.45 6.14
N HIS A 54 -10.34 23.46 6.97
CA HIS A 54 -9.13 23.44 7.81
C HIS A 54 -9.29 22.44 8.96
N ALA A 55 -8.44 21.40 9.00
CA ALA A 55 -8.50 20.35 9.99
C ALA A 55 -7.11 19.78 10.30
N ASP A 56 -6.84 19.60 11.60
CA ASP A 56 -5.68 18.83 12.07
C ASP A 56 -6.15 17.42 12.47
N GLY A 57 -5.72 16.42 11.72
CA GLY A 57 -6.06 15.01 11.97
C GLY A 57 -5.49 14.46 13.29
N THR A 58 -4.55 15.15 13.93
CA THR A 58 -4.02 14.78 15.25
C THR A 58 -4.85 15.33 16.41
N ASP A 59 -5.69 16.34 16.17
CA ASP A 59 -6.56 16.95 17.17
C ASP A 59 -7.98 16.36 17.11
N GLN A 60 -8.17 15.23 17.79
CA GLN A 60 -9.45 14.54 17.86
C GLN A 60 -10.62 15.46 18.30
N GLN A 61 -10.37 16.37 19.25
CA GLN A 61 -11.45 17.20 19.82
C GLN A 61 -11.97 18.20 18.80
N LYS A 62 -11.09 18.84 18.04
CA LYS A 62 -11.46 19.77 16.97
C LYS A 62 -11.98 19.04 15.74
N LEU A 63 -11.46 17.85 15.44
CA LEU A 63 -11.89 17.07 14.29
C LEU A 63 -13.31 16.53 14.42
N THR A 64 -13.70 16.04 15.62
CA THR A 64 -15.01 15.40 15.83
C THR A 64 -16.20 16.25 15.34
N PRO A 65 -16.36 17.53 15.69
CA PRO A 65 -17.49 18.33 15.21
C PRO A 65 -17.46 18.59 13.70
N LEU A 66 -16.29 18.56 13.06
CA LEU A 66 -16.16 18.74 11.62
C LEU A 66 -16.68 17.53 10.83
N LEU A 67 -16.73 16.35 11.43
CA LEU A 67 -17.21 15.12 10.79
C LEU A 67 -18.74 15.00 10.80
N ALA A 68 -19.43 15.86 11.53
CA ALA A 68 -20.88 15.80 11.62
C ALA A 68 -21.55 16.01 10.27
N GLY A 69 -22.35 15.02 9.85
CA GLY A 69 -23.05 15.04 8.57
C GLY A 69 -22.27 14.54 7.36
N TYR A 70 -21.05 14.03 7.56
CA TYR A 70 -20.32 13.26 6.56
C TYR A 70 -20.62 11.76 6.71
N ASP A 71 -20.75 11.08 5.58
CA ASP A 71 -21.04 9.65 5.55
C ASP A 71 -19.78 8.81 5.81
N VAL A 72 -18.64 9.28 5.30
CA VAL A 72 -17.34 8.61 5.47
C VAL A 72 -16.22 9.63 5.57
N ILE A 73 -15.26 9.37 6.46
CA ILE A 73 -13.95 10.01 6.44
C ILE A 73 -12.94 9.07 5.76
N MET A 74 -12.26 9.61 4.75
CA MET A 74 -11.16 8.94 4.04
C MET A 74 -9.85 9.62 4.45
N ASN A 75 -8.97 8.90 5.13
CA ASN A 75 -7.74 9.46 5.66
C ASN A 75 -6.54 9.13 4.76
N ALA A 76 -6.10 10.11 3.98
CA ALA A 76 -4.90 10.06 3.14
C ALA A 76 -3.72 10.83 3.77
N ALA A 77 -3.75 11.08 5.08
CA ALA A 77 -2.69 11.74 5.83
C ALA A 77 -1.72 10.71 6.45
N TYR A 78 -0.80 11.18 7.28
CA TYR A 78 0.21 10.31 7.90
C TYR A 78 -0.33 9.46 9.06
N ASN A 79 0.42 8.43 9.44
CA ASN A 79 0.05 7.47 10.48
C ASN A 79 -0.27 8.08 11.85
N ASP A 80 0.34 9.22 12.21
CA ASP A 80 0.07 9.95 13.45
C ASP A 80 -1.38 10.46 13.56
N THR A 81 -2.08 10.59 12.43
CA THR A 81 -3.49 11.00 12.38
C THR A 81 -4.46 9.83 12.56
N VAL A 82 -4.03 8.58 12.41
CA VAL A 82 -4.92 7.40 12.33
C VAL A 82 -5.75 7.23 13.60
N LEU A 83 -5.11 7.04 14.75
CA LEU A 83 -5.83 6.81 16.00
C LEU A 83 -6.73 7.98 16.42
N PRO A 84 -6.27 9.27 16.38
CA PRO A 84 -7.14 10.40 16.67
C PRO A 84 -8.33 10.49 15.72
N THR A 85 -8.12 10.22 14.43
CA THR A 85 -9.18 10.28 13.42
C THR A 85 -10.21 9.16 13.59
N ILE A 86 -9.79 7.91 13.86
CA ILE A 86 -10.71 6.81 14.15
C ILE A 86 -11.57 7.14 15.39
N ARG A 87 -10.97 7.67 16.46
CA ARG A 87 -11.72 8.07 17.65
C ARG A 87 -12.69 9.20 17.37
N ALA A 88 -12.32 10.16 16.51
CA ALA A 88 -13.22 11.23 16.07
C ALA A 88 -14.40 10.66 15.25
N ALA A 89 -14.12 9.73 14.33
CA ALA A 89 -15.12 9.04 13.52
C ALA A 89 -16.12 8.24 14.39
N ILE A 90 -15.64 7.49 15.38
CA ILE A 90 -16.46 6.77 16.36
C ILE A 90 -17.43 7.74 17.08
N ARG A 91 -16.93 8.88 17.56
CA ARG A 91 -17.75 9.88 18.28
C ARG A 91 -18.75 10.57 17.37
N ALA A 92 -18.40 10.78 16.12
CA ALA A 92 -19.29 11.43 15.14
C ALA A 92 -20.31 10.47 14.51
N GLY A 93 -20.12 9.16 14.66
CA GLY A 93 -20.92 8.14 13.97
C GLY A 93 -20.64 8.07 12.46
N THR A 94 -19.44 8.46 12.03
CA THR A 94 -19.03 8.54 10.63
C THR A 94 -18.18 7.32 10.28
N HIS A 95 -18.43 6.69 9.13
CA HIS A 95 -17.59 5.59 8.65
C HIS A 95 -16.16 6.07 8.33
N TYR A 96 -15.21 5.13 8.26
CA TYR A 96 -13.81 5.47 8.10
C TYR A 96 -13.08 4.49 7.17
N CYS A 97 -12.14 4.98 6.36
CA CYS A 97 -11.07 4.20 5.75
C CYS A 97 -9.79 5.02 5.61
N ASP A 98 -8.65 4.34 5.55
CA ASP A 98 -7.34 4.99 5.52
C ASP A 98 -6.29 4.23 4.71
N LEU A 99 -5.08 4.81 4.68
CA LEU A 99 -3.88 4.27 4.04
C LEU A 99 -2.81 3.89 5.06
N SER A 100 -3.20 3.58 6.28
CA SER A 100 -2.28 3.24 7.38
C SER A 100 -1.48 1.97 7.12
N TRP A 101 -0.34 1.87 7.78
CA TRP A 101 0.51 0.69 7.76
C TRP A 101 1.33 0.58 9.06
N GLY A 102 1.96 -0.58 9.28
CA GLY A 102 2.93 -0.79 10.35
C GLY A 102 2.31 -0.82 11.75
N ASP A 103 3.02 -0.25 12.71
CA ASP A 103 2.77 -0.34 14.14
C ASP A 103 1.47 0.32 14.62
N VAL A 104 0.88 1.21 13.84
CA VAL A 104 -0.39 1.87 14.18
C VAL A 104 -1.59 0.93 14.05
N LEU A 105 -1.46 -0.17 13.31
CA LEU A 105 -2.57 -1.06 12.97
C LEU A 105 -3.10 -1.83 14.18
N GLU A 106 -2.22 -2.41 14.98
CA GLU A 106 -2.63 -3.14 16.18
C GLU A 106 -3.38 -2.23 17.19
N PRO A 107 -2.88 -1.04 17.56
CA PRO A 107 -3.64 -0.08 18.35
C PRO A 107 -4.97 0.36 17.71
N ALA A 108 -5.03 0.49 16.38
CA ALA A 108 -6.27 0.85 15.69
C ALA A 108 -7.33 -0.26 15.84
N LEU A 109 -6.94 -1.52 15.67
CA LEU A 109 -7.83 -2.68 15.82
C LEU A 109 -8.40 -2.80 17.24
N GLN A 110 -7.66 -2.36 18.27
CA GLN A 110 -8.16 -2.34 19.66
C GLN A 110 -9.39 -1.43 19.84
N LEU A 111 -9.61 -0.48 18.94
CA LEU A 111 -10.82 0.37 18.92
C LEU A 111 -12.04 -0.33 18.30
N GLY A 112 -11.90 -1.60 17.88
CA GLY A 112 -12.94 -2.34 17.17
C GLY A 112 -14.29 -2.39 17.90
N SER A 113 -14.28 -2.72 19.20
CA SER A 113 -15.51 -2.80 19.99
C SER A 113 -16.19 -1.44 20.19
N GLU A 114 -15.41 -0.37 20.30
CA GLU A 114 -15.96 1.01 20.40
C GLU A 114 -16.64 1.39 19.08
N ALA A 115 -15.99 1.11 17.95
CA ALA A 115 -16.52 1.38 16.62
C ALA A 115 -17.77 0.52 16.32
N GLU A 116 -17.78 -0.75 16.73
CA GLU A 116 -18.96 -1.63 16.64
C GLU A 116 -20.13 -1.08 17.44
N THR A 117 -19.90 -0.64 18.68
CA THR A 117 -20.91 -0.03 19.54
C THR A 117 -21.48 1.25 18.92
N ALA A 118 -20.63 2.05 18.27
CA ALA A 118 -21.05 3.25 17.53
C ALA A 118 -21.77 2.94 16.19
N GLY A 119 -21.81 1.69 15.78
CA GLY A 119 -22.44 1.25 14.53
C GLY A 119 -21.67 1.62 13.27
N ILE A 120 -20.40 1.99 13.38
CA ILE A 120 -19.58 2.38 12.24
C ILE A 120 -18.71 1.23 11.73
N THR A 121 -18.36 1.33 10.47
CA THR A 121 -17.30 0.54 9.83
C THR A 121 -16.07 1.42 9.69
N ALA A 122 -14.93 0.97 10.20
CA ALA A 122 -13.63 1.59 10.01
C ALA A 122 -12.69 0.54 9.38
N ILE A 123 -12.22 0.80 8.17
CA ILE A 123 -11.35 -0.11 7.44
C ILE A 123 -9.97 0.50 7.39
N VAL A 124 -9.01 -0.16 8.02
CA VAL A 124 -7.62 0.30 8.03
C VAL A 124 -6.84 -0.25 6.84
N ALA A 125 -5.87 0.53 6.37
CA ALA A 125 -4.89 0.11 5.38
C ALA A 125 -5.48 -0.28 4.01
N THR A 126 -6.24 0.62 3.41
CA THR A 126 -6.94 0.41 2.14
C THR A 126 -6.14 0.92 0.93
N GLY A 127 -4.85 0.59 0.88
CA GLY A 127 -3.95 0.96 -0.21
C GLY A 127 -3.72 -0.13 -1.25
N ILE A 128 -2.66 0.04 -2.02
CA ILE A 128 -2.18 -1.00 -2.95
C ILE A 128 -1.57 -2.19 -2.18
N SER A 129 -0.68 -1.86 -1.26
CA SER A 129 -0.03 -2.78 -0.34
C SER A 129 0.27 -2.00 0.94
N PRO A 130 -0.50 -2.30 1.98
CA PRO A 130 -1.54 -3.33 2.13
C PRO A 130 -2.87 -3.01 1.42
N CYS A 131 -3.74 -3.94 1.34
CA CYS A 131 -5.08 -4.13 0.83
C CYS A 131 -5.13 -4.92 -0.48
N ILE A 132 -4.83 -4.34 -1.66
CA ILE A 132 -4.94 -5.11 -2.92
C ILE A 132 -4.02 -6.33 -2.88
N SER A 133 -2.77 -6.18 -2.43
CA SER A 133 -1.84 -7.29 -2.27
C SER A 133 -2.38 -8.41 -1.37
N ASN A 134 -3.02 -8.03 -0.28
CA ASN A 134 -3.59 -8.97 0.70
C ASN A 134 -4.82 -9.68 0.14
N LEU A 135 -5.69 -8.94 -0.54
CA LEU A 135 -6.86 -9.52 -1.21
C LEU A 135 -6.46 -10.47 -2.36
N MET A 136 -5.37 -10.16 -3.07
CA MET A 136 -4.76 -11.11 -4.01
C MET A 136 -4.30 -12.38 -3.27
N GLY A 137 -3.71 -12.24 -2.08
CA GLY A 137 -3.34 -13.36 -1.22
C GLY A 137 -4.52 -14.24 -0.84
N VAL A 138 -5.61 -13.63 -0.39
CA VAL A 138 -6.87 -14.33 -0.08
C VAL A 138 -7.43 -15.04 -1.32
N HIS A 139 -7.46 -14.32 -2.46
CA HIS A 139 -7.98 -14.84 -3.72
C HIS A 139 -7.22 -16.10 -4.16
N VAL A 140 -5.90 -16.01 -4.20
CA VAL A 140 -5.02 -17.13 -4.62
C VAL A 140 -5.12 -18.32 -3.65
N ALA A 141 -5.12 -18.05 -2.34
CA ALA A 141 -5.21 -19.09 -1.33
C ALA A 141 -6.51 -19.89 -1.43
N ARG A 142 -7.63 -19.25 -1.77
CA ARG A 142 -8.94 -19.91 -1.95
C ARG A 142 -9.02 -20.83 -3.16
N GLN A 143 -8.05 -20.78 -4.07
CA GLN A 143 -7.99 -21.67 -5.24
C GLN A 143 -7.43 -23.05 -4.91
N LEU A 144 -6.83 -23.22 -3.74
CA LEU A 144 -6.26 -24.47 -3.25
C LEU A 144 -7.08 -24.99 -2.05
N GLU A 145 -7.12 -26.30 -1.89
CA GLU A 145 -7.77 -26.96 -0.74
C GLU A 145 -6.90 -26.87 0.51
N GLU A 146 -5.59 -26.90 0.30
CA GLU A 146 -4.60 -26.76 1.35
C GLU A 146 -3.48 -25.85 0.82
N VAL A 147 -3.11 -24.81 1.58
CA VAL A 147 -2.01 -23.92 1.27
C VAL A 147 -0.83 -24.27 2.16
N GLU A 148 0.27 -24.69 1.55
CA GLU A 148 1.51 -25.03 2.25
C GLU A 148 2.45 -23.82 2.30
N GLN A 149 2.46 -22.99 1.25
CA GLN A 149 3.28 -21.80 1.14
C GLN A 149 2.49 -20.68 0.47
N LEU A 150 2.66 -19.45 0.95
CA LEU A 150 2.11 -18.26 0.34
C LEU A 150 3.19 -17.17 0.24
N GLN A 151 3.35 -16.62 -0.95
CA GLN A 151 4.28 -15.54 -1.23
C GLN A 151 3.53 -14.35 -1.83
N ILE A 152 3.78 -13.16 -1.31
CA ILE A 152 3.38 -11.90 -1.92
C ILE A 152 4.64 -11.16 -2.29
N GLY A 153 4.77 -10.78 -3.54
CA GLY A 153 5.92 -10.06 -4.04
C GLY A 153 5.54 -8.71 -4.64
N ARG A 154 6.37 -7.72 -4.39
CA ARG A 154 6.32 -6.44 -5.06
C ARG A 154 7.74 -6.01 -5.41
N ALA A 155 7.96 -5.70 -6.67
CA ALA A 155 9.20 -5.12 -7.14
C ALA A 155 8.89 -3.80 -7.82
N ASP A 156 9.44 -2.72 -7.26
CA ASP A 156 9.31 -1.37 -7.78
C ASP A 156 10.68 -0.86 -8.19
N VAL A 157 10.81 -0.52 -9.45
CA VAL A 157 11.96 0.19 -9.94
C VAL A 157 11.48 1.59 -10.30
N PHE A 158 11.79 2.57 -9.44
CA PHE A 158 11.46 3.99 -9.61
C PHE A 158 10.04 4.46 -9.29
N ASP A 159 9.20 3.68 -8.64
CA ASP A 159 7.79 4.01 -8.51
C ASP A 159 7.45 5.02 -7.40
N PHE A 160 8.22 5.08 -6.32
CA PHE A 160 7.79 5.83 -5.13
C PHE A 160 7.85 7.35 -5.25
N ALA A 161 8.65 7.85 -6.18
CA ALA A 161 9.00 9.25 -6.16
C ALA A 161 8.21 10.13 -7.12
N THR A 162 7.78 9.57 -8.21
CA THR A 162 7.46 10.40 -9.37
C THR A 162 6.01 10.35 -9.81
N GLY A 163 5.22 9.45 -9.25
CA GLY A 163 3.84 9.28 -9.72
C GLY A 163 3.74 8.94 -11.21
N GLY A 164 4.79 8.35 -11.80
CA GLY A 164 4.83 7.96 -13.20
C GLY A 164 5.17 9.09 -14.18
N GLU A 165 5.48 10.30 -13.69
CA GLU A 165 5.71 11.47 -14.55
C GLU A 165 7.16 11.65 -14.97
N LEU A 166 8.14 11.03 -14.29
CA LEU A 166 9.57 11.18 -14.61
C LEU A 166 10.11 9.98 -15.38
N THR A 167 10.91 10.27 -16.39
CA THR A 167 11.75 9.25 -17.03
C THR A 167 12.86 8.80 -16.06
N PRO A 168 13.52 7.62 -16.29
CA PRO A 168 14.66 7.20 -15.50
C PRO A 168 15.75 8.27 -15.39
N GLN A 169 16.03 8.97 -16.49
CA GLN A 169 16.99 10.03 -16.55
C GLN A 169 16.59 11.25 -15.70
N GLN A 170 15.33 11.64 -15.74
CA GLN A 170 14.81 12.74 -14.92
C GLN A 170 14.83 12.39 -13.43
N TRP A 171 14.50 11.14 -13.09
CA TRP A 171 14.58 10.65 -11.73
C TRP A 171 16.02 10.67 -11.19
N LEU A 172 16.99 10.31 -12.02
CA LEU A 172 18.42 10.43 -11.71
C LEU A 172 18.91 11.86 -11.53
N MET A 173 18.26 12.80 -12.21
CA MET A 173 18.63 14.22 -12.14
C MET A 173 18.17 14.91 -10.85
N ASP A 174 17.12 14.39 -10.19
CA ASP A 174 16.64 14.89 -8.89
C ASP A 174 16.38 13.77 -7.89
N PRO A 175 17.44 13.09 -7.40
CA PRO A 175 17.32 12.03 -6.40
C PRO A 175 16.68 12.52 -5.09
N LYS A 176 16.91 13.80 -4.74
CA LYS A 176 16.43 14.38 -3.49
C LYS A 176 14.91 14.47 -3.45
N GLU A 177 14.28 14.90 -4.52
CA GLU A 177 12.83 14.94 -4.61
C GLU A 177 12.25 13.53 -4.67
N SER A 178 12.93 12.67 -5.41
CA SER A 178 12.57 11.27 -5.59
C SER A 178 12.60 10.48 -4.28
N PHE A 179 13.59 10.72 -3.43
CA PHE A 179 13.72 10.03 -2.14
C PHE A 179 13.08 10.76 -0.96
N THR A 180 12.67 12.03 -1.11
CA THR A 180 12.12 12.81 0.00
C THR A 180 10.90 12.15 0.64
N ALA A 181 10.10 11.45 -0.13
CA ALA A 181 8.96 10.71 0.40
C ALA A 181 9.42 9.54 1.31
N LEU A 182 10.39 8.74 0.85
CA LEU A 182 10.93 7.61 1.62
C LEU A 182 11.70 8.05 2.85
N LEU A 183 12.39 9.15 2.76
CA LEU A 183 13.23 9.66 3.84
C LEU A 183 12.43 10.38 4.92
N LYS A 184 11.19 10.74 4.64
CA LYS A 184 10.22 11.13 5.67
C LYS A 184 9.74 9.93 6.48
N PHE A 185 9.95 8.72 6.01
CA PHE A 185 9.70 7.49 6.75
C PHE A 185 10.90 7.11 7.61
N ARG A 186 11.26 7.98 8.54
CA ARG A 186 12.31 7.74 9.52
C ARG A 186 12.14 6.43 10.28
N SER A 187 10.90 6.08 10.57
CA SER A 187 10.50 4.84 11.18
C SER A 187 10.76 3.59 10.31
N TYR A 188 10.95 3.75 9.01
CA TYR A 188 11.15 2.62 8.08
C TYR A 188 12.37 1.76 8.41
N PHE A 189 13.41 2.35 9.01
CA PHE A 189 14.63 1.66 9.41
C PHE A 189 14.65 1.20 10.86
N GLU A 190 13.72 1.70 11.66
CA GLU A 190 13.58 1.39 13.09
C GLU A 190 12.54 0.30 13.35
N TRP A 191 11.83 -0.14 12.31
CA TRP A 191 10.72 -1.06 12.48
C TRP A 191 11.16 -2.46 12.82
N GLN A 192 10.65 -2.91 13.94
CA GLN A 192 10.56 -4.33 14.26
C GLN A 192 9.27 -4.87 13.65
N LEU A 193 9.42 -5.74 12.71
CA LEU A 193 8.33 -6.27 11.93
C LEU A 193 8.07 -7.72 12.31
N LYS A 194 6.80 -8.13 12.33
CA LYS A 194 6.43 -9.52 12.62
C LYS A 194 6.17 -10.23 11.30
N VAL A 195 6.84 -11.33 11.07
CA VAL A 195 6.64 -12.20 9.92
C VAL A 195 6.18 -13.58 10.33
N GLN A 196 5.37 -14.20 9.50
CA GLN A 196 5.04 -15.60 9.64
C GLN A 196 6.24 -16.46 9.22
N HIS A 197 6.75 -17.27 10.15
CA HIS A 197 7.83 -18.20 9.89
C HIS A 197 7.67 -19.45 10.75
N ASP A 198 7.86 -20.64 10.17
CA ASP A 198 7.80 -21.93 10.85
C ASP A 198 6.53 -22.11 11.71
N LYS A 199 5.36 -21.75 11.15
CA LYS A 199 4.04 -21.83 11.81
C LYS A 199 3.86 -20.90 13.01
N GLY A 200 4.65 -19.85 13.10
CA GLY A 200 4.55 -18.82 14.12
C GLY A 200 4.95 -17.45 13.61
N LEU A 201 4.77 -16.45 14.46
CA LEU A 201 5.23 -15.09 14.17
C LEU A 201 6.63 -14.90 14.73
N ARG A 202 7.56 -14.38 13.95
CA ARG A 202 8.84 -13.86 14.42
C ARG A 202 8.97 -12.38 14.14
N THR A 203 9.75 -11.71 14.95
CA THR A 203 10.15 -10.32 14.67
C THR A 203 11.35 -10.33 13.72
N VAL A 204 11.29 -9.51 12.68
CA VAL A 204 12.41 -9.24 11.77
C VAL A 204 12.69 -7.75 11.74
N LEU A 205 13.88 -7.39 11.35
CA LEU A 205 14.27 -6.02 11.12
C LEU A 205 14.36 -5.78 9.61
N ASP A 206 13.79 -4.69 9.17
CA ASP A 206 13.84 -4.30 7.78
C ASP A 206 15.30 -4.15 7.32
N TYR A 207 15.59 -4.50 6.07
CA TYR A 207 16.92 -4.52 5.47
C TYR A 207 17.97 -5.43 6.14
N GLN A 208 17.70 -6.03 7.29
CA GLN A 208 18.63 -6.96 7.96
C GLN A 208 18.40 -8.40 7.50
N ASP A 209 17.16 -8.84 7.46
CA ASP A 209 16.77 -10.21 7.14
C ASP A 209 16.48 -10.44 5.66
N GLY A 210 16.82 -9.47 4.81
CA GLY A 210 16.62 -9.58 3.37
C GLY A 210 17.50 -10.61 2.71
N GLN A 211 17.05 -11.19 1.60
CA GLN A 211 17.78 -12.16 0.82
C GLN A 211 17.74 -11.86 -0.67
N TRP A 212 18.76 -12.30 -1.39
CA TRP A 212 18.76 -12.27 -2.85
C TRP A 212 17.89 -13.40 -3.39
N VAL A 213 17.01 -13.07 -4.31
CA VAL A 213 16.13 -14.03 -4.98
C VAL A 213 16.32 -13.92 -6.47
N GLU A 214 16.55 -15.04 -7.10
CA GLU A 214 16.51 -15.13 -8.56
C GLU A 214 15.05 -15.07 -9.02
N LEU A 215 14.70 -14.03 -9.77
CA LEU A 215 13.39 -13.90 -10.39
C LEU A 215 13.46 -14.41 -11.83
N ASP A 216 12.62 -15.37 -12.15
CA ASP A 216 12.31 -15.71 -13.52
C ASP A 216 11.22 -14.74 -14.00
N PRO A 217 11.53 -13.81 -14.91
CA PRO A 217 10.57 -12.80 -15.35
C PRO A 217 9.29 -13.40 -15.94
N ILE A 218 9.42 -14.50 -16.69
CA ILE A 218 8.30 -15.17 -17.36
C ILE A 218 7.44 -15.89 -16.32
N ARG A 219 8.05 -16.72 -15.46
CA ARG A 219 7.33 -17.49 -14.45
C ARG A 219 6.74 -16.63 -13.32
N ASN A 220 7.34 -15.49 -13.06
CA ASN A 220 6.88 -14.56 -12.03
C ASN A 220 5.97 -13.45 -12.56
N GLY A 221 5.59 -13.50 -13.85
CA GLY A 221 4.76 -12.48 -14.49
C GLY A 221 5.45 -11.11 -14.61
N LEU A 222 6.77 -11.09 -14.44
CA LEU A 222 7.62 -9.92 -14.65
C LEU A 222 7.99 -9.90 -16.13
N ASP A 223 7.06 -9.54 -16.99
CA ASP A 223 7.35 -9.36 -18.42
C ASP A 223 8.16 -8.08 -18.60
N VAL A 224 9.46 -8.19 -18.33
CA VAL A 224 10.42 -7.11 -18.50
C VAL A 224 11.41 -7.54 -19.59
N PRO A 225 11.44 -6.85 -20.73
CA PRO A 225 12.18 -7.28 -21.92
C PRO A 225 13.66 -7.58 -21.74
N HIS A 226 14.29 -7.14 -20.66
CA HIS A 226 15.75 -7.26 -20.47
C HIS A 226 16.16 -7.94 -19.16
N LEU A 227 15.21 -8.46 -18.38
CA LEU A 227 15.49 -9.30 -17.23
C LEU A 227 15.43 -10.77 -17.63
N GLU A 228 16.35 -11.20 -18.47
CA GLU A 228 16.45 -12.63 -18.84
C GLU A 228 16.78 -13.51 -17.64
N LYS A 229 17.56 -13.03 -16.72
CA LYS A 229 17.75 -13.57 -15.35
C LYS A 229 18.29 -12.44 -14.48
N GLY A 230 17.50 -11.91 -13.61
CA GLY A 230 17.91 -10.88 -12.66
C GLY A 230 17.88 -11.39 -11.23
N THR A 231 18.96 -11.22 -10.50
CA THR A 231 18.94 -11.36 -9.06
C THR A 231 18.48 -10.04 -8.48
N MET A 232 17.26 -9.98 -7.95
CA MET A 232 16.79 -8.83 -7.18
C MET A 232 16.99 -9.10 -5.71
N HIS A 233 17.45 -8.09 -4.98
CA HIS A 233 17.46 -8.14 -3.53
C HIS A 233 16.05 -7.81 -3.04
N LEU A 234 15.34 -8.84 -2.63
CA LEU A 234 14.01 -8.73 -2.07
C LEU A 234 14.14 -8.86 -0.55
N TYR A 235 13.51 -7.92 0.14
CA TYR A 235 13.39 -7.97 1.58
C TYR A 235 12.02 -8.50 1.95
N PRO A 236 11.90 -9.35 2.96
CA PRO A 236 10.59 -9.62 3.54
C PRO A 236 10.06 -8.29 4.06
N TYR A 237 9.10 -7.74 3.37
CA TYR A 237 8.43 -6.50 3.73
C TYR A 237 7.19 -6.81 4.54
N VAL A 238 7.11 -6.25 5.73
CA VAL A 238 6.27 -6.81 6.75
C VAL A 238 5.23 -5.87 7.32
N SER A 239 4.99 -4.75 6.68
CA SER A 239 3.85 -3.91 7.08
C SER A 239 2.50 -4.62 7.00
N THR A 240 2.49 -5.86 6.52
CA THR A 240 1.27 -6.64 6.28
C THR A 240 1.13 -7.87 7.18
N VAL A 241 2.02 -8.13 8.13
CA VAL A 241 1.91 -9.32 9.00
C VAL A 241 0.66 -9.30 9.85
N ASP A 242 0.27 -8.14 10.33
CA ASP A 242 -0.96 -7.99 11.10
C ASP A 242 -2.19 -8.37 10.29
N TYR A 243 -2.10 -8.34 8.96
CA TYR A 243 -3.15 -8.77 8.05
C TYR A 243 -3.24 -10.29 7.92
N TRP A 244 -2.11 -10.99 8.03
CA TRP A 244 -2.09 -12.43 7.91
C TRP A 244 -2.89 -13.12 9.02
N GLY A 245 -2.91 -12.53 10.21
CA GLY A 245 -3.77 -12.99 11.30
C GLY A 245 -5.26 -12.84 11.03
N MET A 246 -5.63 -12.09 9.99
CA MET A 246 -7.01 -11.85 9.57
C MET A 246 -7.40 -12.62 8.31
N LEU A 247 -6.44 -13.20 7.59
CA LEU A 247 -6.76 -14.08 6.48
C LEU A 247 -7.62 -15.24 6.99
N PRO A 248 -8.65 -15.65 6.23
CA PRO A 248 -9.42 -16.84 6.53
C PRO A 248 -8.61 -18.11 6.23
N LEU A 249 -7.35 -18.09 6.61
CA LEU A 249 -6.38 -19.18 6.49
C LEU A 249 -6.02 -19.64 7.88
N ASP A 250 -5.94 -20.92 8.06
CA ASP A 250 -5.31 -21.49 9.24
C ASP A 250 -3.80 -21.31 9.09
N LEU A 251 -3.28 -20.17 9.55
CA LEU A 251 -1.86 -19.83 9.46
C LEU A 251 -0.97 -20.84 10.18
N ALA A 252 -1.52 -21.65 11.09
CA ALA A 252 -0.79 -22.75 11.70
C ALA A 252 -0.42 -23.85 10.68
N LYS A 253 -1.12 -23.90 9.54
CA LYS A 253 -0.88 -24.85 8.46
C LYS A 253 -0.11 -24.27 7.29
N VAL A 254 -0.04 -22.95 7.19
CA VAL A 254 0.64 -22.25 6.08
C VAL A 254 2.03 -21.81 6.56
N SER A 255 3.07 -22.30 5.95
CA SER A 255 4.45 -21.88 6.23
C SER A 255 5.36 -22.23 5.05
N PRO A 256 6.19 -21.29 4.59
CA PRO A 256 6.23 -19.89 5.01
C PRO A 256 5.14 -19.04 4.35
N VAL A 257 4.77 -17.94 5.03
CA VAL A 257 4.12 -16.80 4.39
C VAL A 257 5.20 -15.73 4.23
N GLU A 258 5.52 -15.40 3.00
CA GLU A 258 6.63 -14.52 2.67
C GLU A 258 6.13 -13.31 1.91
N ILE A 259 6.61 -12.14 2.30
CA ILE A 259 6.35 -10.89 1.60
C ILE A 259 7.68 -10.34 1.11
N TRP A 260 7.76 -10.15 -0.19
CA TRP A 260 8.94 -9.73 -0.89
C TRP A 260 8.74 -8.32 -1.41
N PHE A 261 9.60 -7.40 -1.02
CA PHE A 261 9.53 -6.02 -1.45
C PHE A 261 10.89 -5.48 -1.81
N SER A 262 11.00 -4.84 -2.97
CA SER A 262 12.19 -4.13 -3.40
C SER A 262 11.80 -2.75 -3.90
N PRO A 263 11.95 -1.69 -3.06
CA PRO A 263 11.54 -0.34 -3.42
C PRO A 263 12.55 0.37 -4.33
N PHE A 264 13.74 -0.20 -4.52
CA PHE A 264 14.83 0.44 -5.23
C PHE A 264 15.55 -0.51 -6.18
N PRO A 265 16.31 0.02 -7.14
CA PRO A 265 17.29 -0.76 -7.88
C PRO A 265 18.22 -1.54 -6.94
N PRO A 266 18.71 -2.72 -7.34
CA PRO A 266 19.54 -3.57 -6.48
C PRO A 266 20.73 -2.86 -5.87
N GLN A 267 21.39 -1.97 -6.64
CA GLN A 267 22.53 -1.19 -6.18
C GLN A 267 22.18 -0.23 -5.04
N LEU A 268 21.05 0.48 -5.14
CA LEU A 268 20.57 1.37 -4.09
C LEU A 268 20.10 0.60 -2.86
N ASN A 269 19.44 -0.53 -3.04
CA ASN A 269 19.09 -1.41 -1.93
C ASN A 269 20.33 -1.90 -1.17
N ALA A 270 21.42 -2.22 -1.86
CA ALA A 270 22.67 -2.63 -1.23
C ALA A 270 23.28 -1.53 -0.35
N VAL A 271 23.29 -0.30 -0.85
CA VAL A 271 23.77 0.88 -0.08
C VAL A 271 22.89 1.12 1.13
N LEU A 272 21.59 1.09 0.94
CA LEU A 272 20.64 1.33 2.03
C LEU A 272 20.77 0.27 3.13
N ARG A 273 20.94 -1.00 2.73
CA ARG A 273 21.20 -2.11 3.65
C ARG A 273 22.48 -1.90 4.44
N GLU A 274 23.59 -1.52 3.78
CA GLU A 274 24.85 -1.23 4.47
C GLU A 274 24.66 -0.16 5.56
N LYS A 275 23.99 0.95 5.21
CA LYS A 275 23.72 2.03 6.17
C LYS A 275 22.76 1.59 7.30
N ALA A 276 21.74 0.81 6.97
CA ALA A 276 20.81 0.28 7.96
C ALA A 276 21.50 -0.65 8.96
N LEU A 277 22.44 -1.49 8.51
CA LEU A 277 23.23 -2.34 9.41
C LEU A 277 24.09 -1.52 10.35
N LEU A 278 24.76 -0.47 9.88
CA LEU A 278 25.54 0.45 10.73
C LEU A 278 24.66 1.12 11.81
N MET A 279 23.44 1.49 11.44
CA MET A 279 22.47 2.06 12.38
C MET A 279 22.05 1.03 13.44
N LEU A 280 21.73 -0.20 13.03
CA LEU A 280 21.33 -1.28 13.94
C LEU A 280 22.44 -1.68 14.89
N GLU A 281 23.69 -1.58 14.47
CA GLU A 281 24.88 -1.79 15.30
C GLU A 281 25.18 -0.58 16.22
N GLY A 282 24.41 0.49 16.14
CA GLY A 282 24.58 1.71 16.93
C GLY A 282 25.76 2.56 16.52
N GLN A 283 26.32 2.35 15.31
CA GLN A 283 27.47 3.12 14.81
C GLN A 283 27.04 4.47 14.23
N ILE A 284 25.83 4.56 13.72
CA ILE A 284 25.22 5.82 13.21
C ILE A 284 23.79 5.95 13.72
N ASP A 285 23.29 7.15 13.84
CA ASP A 285 21.88 7.42 14.12
C ASP A 285 21.03 7.49 12.83
N PRO A 286 19.70 7.49 12.92
CA PRO A 286 18.82 7.54 11.75
C PRO A 286 19.02 8.79 10.86
N ASP A 287 19.32 9.95 11.46
CA ASP A 287 19.57 11.18 10.68
C ASP A 287 20.88 11.09 9.90
N THR A 288 21.90 10.50 10.51
CA THR A 288 23.18 10.21 9.85
C THR A 288 23.02 9.18 8.74
N LEU A 289 22.20 8.14 8.95
CA LEU A 289 21.87 7.17 7.89
C LEU A 289 21.31 7.91 6.69
N LEU A 290 20.26 8.69 6.89
CA LEU A 290 19.56 9.40 5.82
C LEU A 290 20.48 10.40 5.09
N SER A 291 21.20 11.22 5.84
CA SER A 291 22.10 12.21 5.25
C SER A 291 23.27 11.56 4.51
N SER A 292 23.83 10.47 5.01
CA SER A 292 24.89 9.72 4.33
C SER A 292 24.41 9.00 3.08
N PHE A 293 23.19 8.50 3.10
CA PHE A 293 22.55 7.89 1.92
C PHE A 293 22.35 8.94 0.81
N TYR A 294 21.82 10.11 1.14
CA TYR A 294 21.72 11.24 0.20
C TYR A 294 23.06 11.66 -0.37
N THR A 295 24.04 11.88 0.51
CA THR A 295 25.38 12.28 0.09
C THR A 295 26.00 11.26 -0.89
N THR A 296 25.71 9.99 -0.66
CA THR A 296 26.18 8.91 -1.54
C THR A 296 25.54 9.03 -2.93
N ILE A 297 24.23 9.26 -3.00
CA ILE A 297 23.51 9.43 -4.27
C ILE A 297 23.94 10.70 -5.00
N GLU A 298 24.07 11.83 -4.28
CA GLU A 298 24.42 13.14 -4.86
C GLU A 298 25.86 13.18 -5.43
N ARG A 299 26.78 12.37 -4.89
CA ARG A 299 28.18 12.34 -5.37
C ARG A 299 28.31 11.83 -6.79
N ASP A 300 27.55 10.85 -7.17
CA ASP A 300 27.57 10.28 -8.51
C ASP A 300 26.22 9.64 -8.84
N PRO A 301 25.22 10.45 -9.22
CA PRO A 301 23.88 9.95 -9.52
C PRO A 301 23.84 8.90 -10.62
N HIS A 302 24.81 8.93 -11.52
CA HIS A 302 24.84 8.02 -12.67
C HIS A 302 25.46 6.66 -12.35
N SER A 303 26.31 6.55 -11.32
CA SER A 303 26.94 5.27 -10.94
C SER A 303 25.96 4.27 -10.32
N TRP A 304 24.85 4.74 -9.78
CA TRP A 304 23.84 3.93 -9.11
C TRP A 304 22.93 3.18 -10.07
N LEU A 305 22.91 3.62 -11.32
CA LEU A 305 22.00 3.16 -12.33
C LEU A 305 22.72 2.97 -13.66
N THR A 306 23.52 1.95 -13.76
CA THR A 306 23.86 1.37 -15.04
C THR A 306 22.63 0.63 -15.55
N LEU A 307 21.67 1.39 -16.05
CA LEU A 307 20.55 0.80 -16.76
C LEU A 307 20.97 0.64 -18.23
N PRO A 308 20.65 -0.46 -18.88
CA PRO A 308 20.74 -0.55 -20.33
C PRO A 308 19.99 0.60 -21.00
N ASP A 309 20.45 1.07 -22.16
CA ASP A 309 19.82 2.18 -22.90
C ASP A 309 18.34 1.92 -23.24
N ASP A 310 17.94 0.66 -23.27
CA ASP A 310 16.60 0.16 -23.56
C ASP A 310 15.84 -0.31 -22.30
N PHE A 311 16.34 0.02 -21.11
CA PHE A 311 15.68 -0.36 -19.86
C PHE A 311 14.30 0.26 -19.72
N VAL A 312 13.31 -0.58 -19.50
CA VAL A 312 11.94 -0.16 -19.27
C VAL A 312 11.68 -0.13 -17.76
N LEU A 313 11.18 1.00 -17.27
CA LEU A 313 10.69 1.09 -15.90
C LEU A 313 9.59 0.08 -15.67
N PHE A 314 9.67 -0.67 -14.60
CA PHE A 314 8.61 -1.57 -14.22
C PHE A 314 8.31 -1.52 -12.73
N SER A 315 7.06 -1.78 -12.43
CA SER A 315 6.62 -2.09 -11.08
C SER A 315 5.63 -3.25 -11.21
N LYS A 316 5.88 -4.33 -10.50
CA LYS A 316 5.03 -5.53 -10.54
C LYS A 316 4.72 -6.00 -9.13
N MET A 317 3.48 -6.43 -8.98
CA MET A 317 3.01 -7.10 -7.78
C MET A 317 2.43 -8.46 -8.16
N TRP A 318 2.80 -9.49 -7.41
CA TRP A 318 2.34 -10.86 -7.66
C TRP A 318 2.05 -11.59 -6.35
N VAL A 319 1.22 -12.60 -6.45
CA VAL A 319 0.99 -13.54 -5.36
C VAL A 319 1.09 -14.96 -5.89
N ARG A 320 1.69 -15.83 -5.09
CA ARG A 320 1.83 -17.25 -5.41
C ARG A 320 1.49 -18.06 -4.17
N ALA A 321 0.66 -19.08 -4.35
CA ALA A 321 0.45 -20.12 -3.36
C ALA A 321 0.89 -21.48 -3.91
N VAL A 322 1.52 -22.27 -3.07
CA VAL A 322 1.83 -23.68 -3.31
C VAL A 322 1.09 -24.50 -2.26
N GLY A 323 0.53 -25.62 -2.68
CA GLY A 323 -0.24 -26.45 -1.78
C GLY A 323 -0.89 -27.63 -2.52
N ARG A 324 -2.10 -27.97 -2.13
CA ARG A 324 -2.84 -29.12 -2.69
C ARG A 324 -4.18 -28.72 -3.28
N LYS A 325 -4.50 -29.33 -4.40
CA LYS A 325 -5.82 -29.31 -5.04
C LYS A 325 -6.11 -30.72 -5.56
N GLU A 326 -7.29 -31.26 -5.26
CA GLU A 326 -7.65 -32.64 -5.60
C GLU A 326 -6.62 -33.68 -5.14
N GLY A 327 -6.04 -33.44 -3.93
CA GLY A 327 -5.00 -34.30 -3.35
C GLY A 327 -3.62 -34.24 -4.02
N ARG A 328 -3.44 -33.45 -5.08
CA ARG A 328 -2.19 -33.30 -5.85
C ARG A 328 -1.49 -31.99 -5.50
N ALA A 329 -0.17 -31.99 -5.61
CA ALA A 329 0.60 -30.77 -5.47
C ALA A 329 0.29 -29.77 -6.60
N ALA A 330 0.02 -28.53 -6.24
CA ALA A 330 -0.38 -27.50 -7.18
C ALA A 330 0.19 -26.13 -6.80
N ARG A 331 0.31 -25.27 -7.80
CA ARG A 331 0.65 -23.86 -7.67
C ARG A 331 -0.45 -23.01 -8.29
N TYR A 332 -0.85 -21.99 -7.57
CA TYR A 332 -1.69 -20.93 -8.11
C TYR A 332 -0.99 -19.59 -7.97
N SER A 333 -1.00 -18.80 -9.03
CA SER A 333 -0.35 -17.50 -9.04
C SER A 333 -1.25 -16.46 -9.67
N CYS A 334 -1.17 -15.23 -9.20
CA CYS A 334 -1.76 -14.08 -9.88
C CYS A 334 -0.78 -12.90 -9.86
N TRP A 335 -0.96 -11.98 -10.78
CA TRP A 335 -0.19 -10.74 -10.85
C TRP A 335 -1.09 -9.56 -11.22
N PHE A 336 -0.70 -8.42 -10.70
CA PHE A 336 -1.41 -7.16 -10.89
C PHE A 336 -1.19 -6.63 -12.31
N THR A 337 -2.25 -6.30 -13.02
CA THR A 337 -2.21 -5.90 -14.43
C THR A 337 -2.05 -4.41 -14.65
N ALA A 338 -2.47 -3.57 -13.68
CA ALA A 338 -2.37 -2.13 -13.84
C ALA A 338 -0.91 -1.72 -14.03
N PRO A 339 -0.62 -0.83 -14.99
CA PRO A 339 0.74 -0.40 -15.30
C PRO A 339 1.25 0.56 -14.23
N MET A 340 1.64 0.03 -13.07
CA MET A 340 2.08 0.80 -11.89
C MET A 340 3.18 1.81 -12.25
N TRP A 341 4.10 1.42 -13.13
CA TRP A 341 5.18 2.26 -13.61
C TRP A 341 4.69 3.49 -14.44
N LYS A 342 3.52 3.38 -15.09
CA LYS A 342 2.95 4.45 -15.92
C LYS A 342 2.11 5.43 -15.12
N VAL A 343 1.31 4.89 -14.19
CA VAL A 343 0.33 5.70 -13.44
C VAL A 343 0.80 6.09 -12.05
N GLY A 344 1.82 5.40 -11.53
CA GLY A 344 2.44 5.67 -10.23
C GLY A 344 1.71 5.06 -9.04
N GLY A 345 2.50 4.68 -8.02
CA GLY A 345 1.99 4.01 -6.81
C GLY A 345 1.06 4.91 -5.99
N TYR A 346 1.33 6.21 -5.90
CA TYR A 346 0.45 7.15 -5.21
C TYR A 346 -0.94 7.23 -5.84
N PHE A 347 -1.00 7.25 -7.17
CA PHE A 347 -2.27 7.27 -7.89
C PHE A 347 -3.05 5.97 -7.65
N LEU A 348 -2.43 4.81 -7.81
CA LEU A 348 -3.09 3.53 -7.58
C LEU A 348 -3.51 3.33 -6.11
N THR A 349 -2.72 3.86 -5.17
CA THR A 349 -3.11 3.93 -3.76
C THR A 349 -4.37 4.79 -3.56
N SER A 350 -4.49 5.90 -4.31
CA SER A 350 -5.70 6.73 -4.33
C SER A 350 -6.91 5.97 -4.88
N VAL A 351 -6.71 5.18 -5.94
CA VAL A 351 -7.76 4.34 -6.54
C VAL A 351 -8.27 3.32 -5.53
N ALA A 352 -7.37 2.64 -4.82
CA ALA A 352 -7.75 1.66 -3.79
C ALA A 352 -8.52 2.31 -2.63
N LEU A 353 -8.07 3.47 -2.14
CA LEU A 353 -8.77 4.23 -1.11
C LEU A 353 -10.18 4.64 -1.56
N VAL A 354 -10.32 5.13 -2.79
CA VAL A 354 -11.62 5.52 -3.37
C VAL A 354 -12.53 4.31 -3.53
N ALA A 355 -12.02 3.18 -4.02
CA ALA A 355 -12.77 1.94 -4.12
C ALA A 355 -13.31 1.50 -2.74
N ALA A 356 -12.47 1.52 -1.70
CA ALA A 356 -12.88 1.22 -0.33
C ALA A 356 -13.97 2.18 0.16
N GLY A 357 -13.78 3.49 0.00
CA GLY A 357 -14.77 4.49 0.37
C GLY A 357 -16.11 4.32 -0.35
N ARG A 358 -16.11 4.05 -1.65
CA ARG A 358 -17.33 3.80 -2.44
C ARG A 358 -18.07 2.54 -2.00
N THR A 359 -17.33 1.47 -1.68
CA THR A 359 -17.91 0.23 -1.17
C THR A 359 -18.61 0.46 0.19
N ILE A 360 -18.00 1.26 1.08
CA ILE A 360 -18.63 1.69 2.34
C ILE A 360 -19.89 2.51 2.06
N LEU A 361 -19.80 3.50 1.18
CA LEU A 361 -20.92 4.40 0.85
C LEU A 361 -22.13 3.66 0.25
N ARG A 362 -21.90 2.58 -0.50
CA ARG A 362 -22.99 1.71 -1.01
C ARG A 362 -23.58 0.77 0.04
N GLY A 363 -23.00 0.72 1.25
CA GLY A 363 -23.45 -0.18 2.30
C GLY A 363 -23.13 -1.66 2.04
N GLU A 364 -22.15 -1.94 1.19
CA GLU A 364 -21.75 -3.30 0.82
C GLU A 364 -20.91 -3.98 1.91
N VAL A 365 -20.29 -3.19 2.80
CA VAL A 365 -19.55 -3.72 3.95
C VAL A 365 -20.49 -3.92 5.13
N GLN A 366 -20.78 -5.19 5.45
CA GLN A 366 -21.68 -5.55 6.54
C GLN A 366 -21.03 -5.51 7.92
N ALA A 367 -19.71 -5.73 8.00
CA ALA A 367 -18.97 -5.75 9.24
C ALA A 367 -18.92 -4.36 9.89
N ARG A 368 -19.00 -4.33 11.22
CA ARG A 368 -18.83 -3.14 12.04
C ARG A 368 -17.59 -3.29 12.90
N GLY A 369 -17.05 -2.18 13.36
CA GLY A 369 -15.80 -2.16 14.12
C GLY A 369 -14.63 -1.62 13.31
N VAL A 370 -13.42 -1.66 13.89
CA VAL A 370 -12.17 -1.42 13.15
C VAL A 370 -11.67 -2.76 12.62
N ILE A 371 -11.57 -2.87 11.31
CA ILE A 371 -11.29 -4.13 10.63
C ILE A 371 -10.26 -3.94 9.49
N HIS A 372 -9.61 -5.01 9.12
CA HIS A 372 -8.76 -5.05 7.93
C HIS A 372 -9.56 -5.25 6.64
N ALA A 373 -8.94 -4.88 5.52
CA ALA A 373 -9.51 -5.02 4.19
C ALA A 373 -9.96 -6.46 3.87
N GLU A 374 -9.21 -7.47 4.29
CA GLU A 374 -9.49 -8.89 4.06
C GLU A 374 -10.77 -9.39 4.77
N LYS A 375 -11.19 -8.69 5.84
CA LYS A 375 -12.50 -8.92 6.48
C LYS A 375 -13.61 -8.10 5.88
N ALA A 376 -13.27 -6.94 5.31
CA ALA A 376 -14.23 -6.00 4.78
C ALA A 376 -14.71 -6.37 3.38
N PHE A 377 -13.81 -6.90 2.56
CA PHE A 377 -14.04 -7.05 1.13
C PHE A 377 -13.96 -8.50 0.67
N GLU A 378 -14.85 -8.85 -0.24
CA GLU A 378 -14.69 -10.02 -1.07
C GLU A 378 -13.71 -9.68 -2.22
N PRO A 379 -12.64 -10.48 -2.44
CA PRO A 379 -11.57 -10.10 -3.35
C PRO A 379 -12.03 -9.71 -4.75
N GLN A 380 -12.79 -10.56 -5.42
CA GLN A 380 -13.20 -10.29 -6.80
C GLN A 380 -14.08 -9.04 -6.90
N SER A 381 -15.04 -8.88 -5.99
CA SER A 381 -15.90 -7.70 -5.98
C SER A 381 -15.11 -6.40 -5.74
N PHE A 382 -14.07 -6.47 -4.91
CA PHE A 382 -13.19 -5.32 -4.69
C PHE A 382 -12.30 -5.04 -5.90
N PHE A 383 -11.79 -6.07 -6.58
CA PHE A 383 -11.02 -5.90 -7.82
C PHE A 383 -11.87 -5.25 -8.91
N ASP A 384 -13.12 -5.68 -9.07
CA ASP A 384 -14.05 -5.09 -10.02
C ASP A 384 -14.32 -3.60 -9.69
N GLU A 385 -14.43 -3.26 -8.40
CA GLU A 385 -14.59 -1.87 -7.97
C GLU A 385 -13.32 -1.03 -8.23
N VAL A 386 -12.14 -1.57 -8.00
CA VAL A 386 -10.87 -0.91 -8.35
C VAL A 386 -10.81 -0.62 -9.85
N VAL A 387 -11.18 -1.58 -10.69
CA VAL A 387 -11.27 -1.40 -12.15
C VAL A 387 -12.27 -0.30 -12.51
N ALA A 388 -13.43 -0.27 -11.84
CA ALA A 388 -14.47 0.74 -12.09
C ALA A 388 -14.07 2.17 -11.65
N VAL A 389 -13.11 2.31 -10.75
CA VAL A 389 -12.55 3.60 -10.31
C VAL A 389 -11.45 4.09 -11.24
N LEU A 390 -10.75 3.19 -11.93
CA LEU A 390 -9.68 3.57 -12.86
C LEU A 390 -10.20 4.41 -14.02
N PRO A 391 -9.56 5.54 -14.35
CA PRO A 391 -10.01 6.41 -15.44
C PRO A 391 -9.73 5.82 -16.82
N GLU A 392 -8.74 4.93 -16.94
CA GLU A 392 -8.40 4.24 -18.18
C GLU A 392 -8.67 2.74 -18.02
N PRO A 393 -9.26 2.10 -19.04
CA PRO A 393 -9.51 0.67 -19.01
C PRO A 393 -8.19 -0.11 -18.94
N LEU A 394 -8.20 -1.17 -18.14
CA LEU A 394 -7.09 -2.11 -18.10
C LEU A 394 -7.11 -3.05 -19.32
N PRO A 395 -5.96 -3.61 -19.71
CA PRO A 395 -5.91 -4.72 -20.64
C PRO A 395 -6.89 -5.82 -20.17
N ASP A 396 -7.67 -6.35 -21.08
CA ASP A 396 -8.69 -7.39 -20.81
C ASP A 396 -9.72 -7.06 -19.71
N GLY A 397 -9.75 -5.81 -19.19
CA GLY A 397 -10.70 -5.35 -18.18
C GLY A 397 -10.55 -6.00 -16.81
N LYS A 398 -9.42 -6.65 -16.52
CA LYS A 398 -9.17 -7.38 -15.27
C LYS A 398 -8.04 -6.73 -14.48
N LEU A 399 -8.21 -6.67 -13.15
CA LEU A 399 -7.18 -6.14 -12.25
C LEU A 399 -6.03 -7.13 -12.04
N ILE A 400 -6.30 -8.42 -12.17
CA ILE A 400 -5.31 -9.50 -12.00
C ILE A 400 -5.34 -10.45 -13.18
N ASP A 401 -4.17 -10.94 -13.57
CA ASP A 401 -3.99 -12.13 -14.37
C ASP A 401 -3.65 -13.32 -13.48
N GLU A 402 -3.94 -14.53 -13.96
CA GLU A 402 -3.85 -15.73 -13.13
C GLU A 402 -3.24 -16.90 -13.91
N SER A 403 -2.55 -17.76 -13.18
CA SER A 403 -2.07 -19.03 -13.70
C SER A 403 -2.23 -20.15 -12.69
N PHE A 404 -2.51 -21.33 -13.18
CA PHE A 404 -2.59 -22.57 -12.43
C PHE A 404 -1.65 -23.61 -13.02
N GLU A 405 -0.95 -24.33 -12.15
CA GLU A 405 0.04 -25.35 -12.53
C GLU A 405 -0.03 -26.54 -11.58
N TRP A 406 -0.09 -27.75 -12.13
CA TRP A 406 0.16 -28.97 -11.37
C TRP A 406 1.66 -29.13 -11.17
N LEU A 407 2.07 -29.38 -9.94
CA LEU A 407 3.46 -29.70 -9.61
C LEU A 407 3.67 -31.21 -9.64
N GLU A 408 4.83 -31.63 -10.18
CA GLU A 408 5.18 -33.06 -10.27
C GLU A 408 5.48 -33.66 -8.89
#